data_94cb3b864c47c5d721db1b285f17b9c9
#
_entry.id   94cb3b864c47c5d721db1b285f17b9c9
#
_cell.length_a   1.000
_cell.length_b   1.000
_cell.length_c   1.000
_cell.angle_alpha   90.00
_cell.angle_beta   90.00
_cell.angle_gamma   90.00
#
_symmetry.space_group_name_H-M   'P 1'
#
loop_
_entity.id
_entity.type
_entity.pdbx_description
1 polymer ?
#
loop_
_entity_poly.entity_id
_entity_poly.type
_entity_poly.pdbx_seq_one_letter_code
_entity_poly.pdbx_strand_id
1 'polypeptide(L)'
;MDATLIAVAGFWGAATGLLLPRAAYRFSVEPEEPWRDACPAGHALTGPGRGWIGPAVCASCAVPARPGGTAPQPGTETVAPARPEPSPDTAVPAGPEPAPETVAPAGPEPGTDTGTSPDLAPGPDTAVPAGRPRYAPRVLAPAVTVLACALLAWAVGPRPELAVWLAAAPVAVLLCVVDRRVHRLPDALTLPLAAAVALLLGGVTLLPGRTGSWTTALLGGAALGGFYFLLFLINPDGMGFGDVKLALALGVALGWYGWAVLCAGGFAGFLFGAVYGLGLLLLRRAGRKTGIPFGPFMIAGALLGLVLGGLSA
;
A
#
# COMPACT_ATOMS: atom_id res chain seq x y z
N MET A 1 27.16 -1.70 23.39
CA MET A 1 25.87 -1.57 22.68
C MET A 1 25.07 -0.51 23.42
N ASP A 2 24.74 0.57 22.72
CA ASP A 2 24.13 1.74 23.37
C ASP A 2 22.62 1.54 23.52
N ALA A 3 22.16 1.20 24.72
CA ALA A 3 20.74 1.07 25.02
C ALA A 3 19.95 2.34 24.65
N THR A 4 20.60 3.49 24.74
CA THR A 4 20.05 4.78 24.32
C THR A 4 19.74 4.82 22.83
N LEU A 5 20.63 4.30 21.98
CA LEU A 5 20.41 4.26 20.53
C LEU A 5 19.21 3.38 20.17
N ILE A 6 19.08 2.21 20.81
CA ILE A 6 17.95 1.30 20.62
C ILE A 6 16.64 1.96 21.09
N ALA A 7 16.67 2.65 22.24
CA ALA A 7 15.51 3.35 22.77
C ALA A 7 15.06 4.50 21.84
N VAL A 8 16.00 5.30 21.32
CA VAL A 8 15.70 6.37 20.36
C VAL A 8 15.13 5.81 19.05
N ALA A 9 15.73 4.73 18.52
CA ALA A 9 15.26 4.07 17.32
C ALA A 9 13.85 3.46 17.53
N GLY A 10 13.60 2.85 18.69
CA GLY A 10 12.28 2.36 19.07
C GLY A 10 11.23 3.47 19.18
N PHE A 11 11.59 4.60 19.79
CA PHE A 11 10.71 5.78 19.85
C PHE A 11 10.41 6.33 18.46
N TRP A 12 11.42 6.44 17.59
CA TRP A 12 11.23 6.80 16.16
C TRP A 12 10.26 5.84 15.46
N GLY A 13 10.45 4.54 15.64
CA GLY A 13 9.58 3.50 15.09
C GLY A 13 8.14 3.61 15.60
N ALA A 14 7.94 3.93 16.89
CA ALA A 14 6.62 4.15 17.46
C ALA A 14 5.94 5.39 16.87
N ALA A 15 6.66 6.52 16.85
CA ALA A 15 6.15 7.78 16.33
C ALA A 15 5.73 7.67 14.86
N THR A 16 6.60 7.11 14.02
CA THR A 16 6.33 6.92 12.59
C THR A 16 5.25 5.85 12.37
N GLY A 17 5.30 4.73 13.09
CA GLY A 17 4.31 3.64 12.99
C GLY A 17 2.89 4.06 13.36
N LEU A 18 2.71 5.01 14.29
CA LEU A 18 1.40 5.59 14.63
C LEU A 18 0.80 6.44 13.49
N LEU A 19 1.63 6.94 12.58
CA LEU A 19 1.22 7.79 11.47
C LEU A 19 0.89 7.00 10.20
N LEU A 20 1.33 5.74 10.08
CA LEU A 20 1.13 4.89 8.91
C LEU A 20 -0.32 4.47 8.62
N PRO A 21 -1.22 4.26 9.60
CA PRO A 21 -2.53 3.67 9.35
C PRO A 21 -3.38 4.41 8.33
N ARG A 22 -3.27 5.75 8.29
CA ARG A 22 -4.01 6.59 7.35
C ARG A 22 -3.47 6.46 5.93
N ALA A 23 -2.14 6.51 5.75
CA ALA A 23 -1.51 6.27 4.47
C ALA A 23 -1.82 4.86 3.95
N ALA A 24 -1.72 3.85 4.81
CA ALA A 24 -2.08 2.47 4.47
C ALA A 24 -3.53 2.34 4.00
N TYR A 25 -4.47 3.04 4.63
CA TYR A 25 -5.87 3.05 4.22
C TYR A 25 -6.07 3.70 2.85
N ARG A 26 -5.42 4.86 2.60
CA ARG A 26 -5.53 5.60 1.34
C ARG A 26 -4.94 4.83 0.16
N PHE A 27 -3.79 4.17 0.34
CA PHE A 27 -3.15 3.36 -0.70
C PHE A 27 -3.82 2.00 -0.93
N SER A 28 -4.68 1.53 -0.02
CA SER A 28 -5.35 0.23 -0.13
C SER A 28 -6.58 0.33 -1.04
N VAL A 29 -6.39 0.62 -2.31
CA VAL A 29 -7.41 0.72 -3.37
C VAL A 29 -7.07 -0.23 -4.52
N GLU A 30 -8.07 -0.61 -5.30
CA GLU A 30 -7.88 -1.42 -6.51
C GLU A 30 -7.14 -0.65 -7.63
N PRO A 31 -6.61 -1.35 -8.65
CA PRO A 31 -5.72 -0.75 -9.65
C PRO A 31 -6.23 0.51 -10.34
N GLU A 32 -7.51 0.59 -10.61
CA GLU A 32 -8.14 1.67 -11.38
C GLU A 32 -8.88 2.68 -10.50
N GLU A 33 -8.96 2.41 -9.19
CA GLU A 33 -9.61 3.31 -8.24
C GLU A 33 -8.68 4.45 -7.80
N PRO A 34 -9.21 5.68 -7.71
CA PRO A 34 -8.47 6.79 -7.13
C PRO A 34 -8.19 6.53 -5.64
N TRP A 35 -7.09 7.09 -5.15
CA TRP A 35 -6.76 6.98 -3.72
C TRP A 35 -7.84 7.59 -2.85
N ARG A 36 -8.19 6.89 -1.75
CA ARG A 36 -9.25 7.32 -0.84
C ARG A 36 -8.93 8.67 -0.21
N ASP A 37 -9.84 9.62 -0.33
CA ASP A 37 -9.77 10.95 0.28
C ASP A 37 -10.73 11.11 1.47
N ALA A 38 -11.68 10.18 1.64
CA ALA A 38 -12.65 10.15 2.71
C ALA A 38 -12.51 8.89 3.61
N CYS A 39 -12.96 8.98 4.84
CA CYS A 39 -13.03 7.83 5.75
C CYS A 39 -14.23 6.93 5.41
N PRO A 40 -14.36 5.71 5.99
CA PRO A 40 -15.50 4.83 5.74
C PRO A 40 -16.87 5.43 6.10
N ALA A 41 -16.91 6.52 6.88
CA ALA A 41 -18.11 7.27 7.21
C ALA A 41 -18.32 8.52 6.33
N GLY A 42 -17.58 8.65 5.23
CA GLY A 42 -17.72 9.74 4.26
C GLY A 42 -17.07 11.07 4.65
N HIS A 43 -16.42 11.19 5.82
CA HIS A 43 -15.75 12.44 6.18
C HIS A 43 -14.42 12.59 5.46
N ALA A 44 -14.13 13.77 4.92
CA ALA A 44 -12.86 14.07 4.27
C ALA A 44 -11.66 13.87 5.23
N LEU A 45 -10.60 13.23 4.73
CA LEU A 45 -9.36 13.00 5.48
C LEU A 45 -8.48 14.24 5.42
N THR A 46 -8.61 15.11 6.43
CA THR A 46 -7.83 16.33 6.59
C THR A 46 -6.66 16.13 7.56
N GLY A 47 -5.63 16.99 7.49
CA GLY A 47 -4.49 16.96 8.40
C GLY A 47 -3.11 17.05 7.70
N PRO A 48 -2.01 16.74 8.40
CA PRO A 48 -0.64 16.82 7.85
C PRO A 48 -0.47 16.05 6.54
N GLY A 49 0.34 16.61 5.63
CA GLY A 49 0.54 16.01 4.32
C GLY A 49 -0.75 15.87 3.51
N ARG A 50 -1.66 16.85 3.55
CA ARG A 50 -2.98 16.79 2.88
C ARG A 50 -3.80 15.55 3.29
N GLY A 51 -3.75 15.20 4.58
CA GLY A 51 -4.48 14.06 5.13
C GLY A 51 -3.85 12.67 4.85
N TRP A 52 -2.60 12.60 4.37
CA TRP A 52 -1.89 11.34 4.18
C TRP A 52 -1.32 10.78 5.48
N ILE A 53 -0.94 11.64 6.42
CA ILE A 53 -0.28 11.27 7.67
C ILE A 53 -1.28 11.38 8.83
N GLY A 54 -1.38 10.33 9.64
CA GLY A 54 -2.22 10.38 10.83
C GLY A 54 -2.73 9.02 11.33
N PRO A 55 -3.45 9.05 12.46
CA PRO A 55 -3.92 7.85 13.15
C PRO A 55 -5.02 7.12 12.37
N ALA A 56 -5.32 5.90 12.84
CA ALA A 56 -6.32 5.00 12.23
C ALA A 56 -7.79 5.45 12.36
N VAL A 57 -8.06 6.64 12.91
CA VAL A 57 -9.42 7.18 13.12
C VAL A 57 -9.46 8.62 12.62
N CYS A 58 -10.49 8.99 11.87
CA CYS A 58 -10.66 10.36 11.45
C CYS A 58 -11.09 11.26 12.62
N ALA A 59 -10.72 12.54 12.58
CA ALA A 59 -11.01 13.48 13.66
C ALA A 59 -12.53 13.63 13.91
N SER A 60 -13.32 13.71 12.84
CA SER A 60 -14.77 13.83 12.91
C SER A 60 -15.45 12.59 13.53
N CYS A 61 -14.94 11.38 13.24
CA CYS A 61 -15.43 10.15 13.87
C CYS A 61 -14.97 9.99 15.32
N ALA A 62 -13.91 10.70 15.74
CA ALA A 62 -13.38 10.62 17.11
C ALA A 62 -14.21 11.44 18.11
N VAL A 63 -14.93 12.45 17.63
CA VAL A 63 -15.83 13.25 18.49
C VAL A 63 -17.09 12.42 18.79
N PRO A 64 -17.43 12.16 20.05
CA PRO A 64 -18.68 11.52 20.37
C PRO A 64 -19.83 12.41 19.90
N ALA A 65 -20.82 11.83 19.21
CA ALA A 65 -22.05 12.55 18.88
C ALA A 65 -22.61 13.17 20.16
N ARG A 66 -22.77 14.49 20.20
CA ARG A 66 -23.48 15.15 21.32
C ARG A 66 -24.91 14.61 21.32
N PRO A 67 -25.39 14.04 22.42
CA PRO A 67 -26.80 13.69 22.51
C PRO A 67 -27.62 15.00 22.40
N GLY A 68 -28.40 15.14 21.31
CA GLY A 68 -29.24 16.31 21.07
C GLY A 68 -28.85 17.23 19.91
N GLY A 69 -27.78 16.95 19.18
CA GLY A 69 -27.47 17.65 17.92
C GLY A 69 -28.23 17.00 16.76
N THR A 70 -29.20 17.72 16.18
CA THR A 70 -29.82 17.39 14.89
C THR A 70 -28.72 17.12 13.88
N ALA A 71 -28.73 15.95 13.23
CA ALA A 71 -27.80 15.64 12.14
C ALA A 71 -27.84 16.79 11.11
N PRO A 72 -26.71 17.28 10.59
CA PRO A 72 -26.71 18.17 9.46
C PRO A 72 -27.47 17.46 8.33
N GLN A 73 -28.62 17.97 7.96
CA GLN A 73 -29.30 17.52 6.76
C GLN A 73 -28.33 17.68 5.59
N PRO A 74 -28.22 16.70 4.67
CA PRO A 74 -27.49 16.90 3.42
C PRO A 74 -28.05 18.17 2.79
N GLY A 75 -27.15 19.14 2.58
CA GLY A 75 -27.52 20.48 2.14
C GLY A 75 -28.45 20.39 0.95
N THR A 76 -29.57 21.08 1.04
CA THR A 76 -30.41 21.47 -0.07
C THR A 76 -29.45 22.14 -1.07
N GLU A 77 -29.16 21.44 -2.14
CA GLU A 77 -28.49 22.00 -3.30
C GLU A 77 -29.27 23.24 -3.69
N THR A 78 -28.68 24.41 -3.46
CA THR A 78 -29.20 25.68 -3.99
C THR A 78 -29.14 25.52 -5.51
N VAL A 79 -30.29 25.22 -6.10
CA VAL A 79 -30.47 25.20 -7.55
C VAL A 79 -30.02 26.54 -8.05
N ALA A 80 -28.87 26.60 -8.71
CA ALA A 80 -28.44 27.78 -9.44
C ALA A 80 -29.52 28.12 -10.49
N PRO A 81 -29.85 29.41 -10.67
CA PRO A 81 -30.88 29.81 -11.62
C PRO A 81 -30.52 29.33 -13.02
N ALA A 82 -31.47 28.65 -13.66
CA ALA A 82 -31.36 28.13 -15.01
C ALA A 82 -30.86 29.20 -15.99
N ARG A 83 -29.79 28.87 -16.70
CA ARG A 83 -29.27 29.61 -17.82
C ARG A 83 -30.37 29.65 -18.90
N PRO A 84 -30.72 30.79 -19.48
CA PRO A 84 -31.75 30.86 -20.53
C PRO A 84 -31.33 30.05 -21.76
N GLU A 85 -32.26 29.23 -22.26
CA GLU A 85 -32.08 28.49 -23.50
C GLU A 85 -31.89 29.42 -24.71
N PRO A 86 -30.96 29.11 -25.64
CA PRO A 86 -30.85 29.83 -26.88
C PRO A 86 -32.03 29.46 -27.80
N SER A 87 -32.64 30.50 -28.36
CA SER A 87 -33.75 30.45 -29.35
C SER A 87 -33.42 29.58 -30.57
N PRO A 88 -34.39 28.85 -31.13
CA PRO A 88 -34.22 28.00 -32.30
C PRO A 88 -34.37 28.81 -33.58
N ASP A 89 -33.31 29.38 -34.11
CA ASP A 89 -33.27 29.86 -35.49
C ASP A 89 -31.84 29.84 -36.01
N THR A 90 -31.48 28.73 -36.61
CA THR A 90 -30.54 28.69 -37.75
C THR A 90 -30.65 27.30 -38.40
N ALA A 91 -31.35 27.21 -39.49
CA ALA A 91 -31.44 26.06 -40.35
C ALA A 91 -30.07 25.80 -41.02
N VAL A 92 -29.57 24.58 -40.85
CA VAL A 92 -28.42 24.08 -41.62
C VAL A 92 -28.95 22.99 -42.56
N PRO A 93 -28.60 22.99 -43.87
CA PRO A 93 -29.18 22.09 -44.88
C PRO A 93 -28.71 20.65 -44.74
N ALA A 94 -29.62 19.74 -45.02
CA ALA A 94 -29.47 18.30 -45.00
C ALA A 94 -28.40 17.79 -46.00
N GLY A 95 -27.51 16.93 -45.54
CA GLY A 95 -26.65 16.12 -46.38
C GLY A 95 -27.31 14.73 -46.65
N PRO A 96 -26.88 14.02 -47.71
CA PRO A 96 -27.63 12.88 -48.27
C PRO A 96 -27.63 11.63 -47.38
N GLU A 97 -28.80 10.93 -47.37
CA GLU A 97 -29.06 9.67 -46.71
C GLU A 97 -28.18 8.54 -47.21
N PRO A 98 -27.69 7.66 -46.35
CA PRO A 98 -27.15 6.34 -46.73
C PRO A 98 -28.25 5.31 -46.87
N ALA A 99 -28.10 4.41 -47.86
CA ALA A 99 -28.99 3.38 -48.30
C ALA A 99 -29.35 2.32 -47.22
N PRO A 100 -30.49 1.60 -47.35
CA PRO A 100 -30.97 0.69 -46.33
C PRO A 100 -30.21 -0.66 -46.33
N GLU A 101 -29.67 -1.06 -45.18
CA GLU A 101 -29.15 -2.39 -44.94
C GLU A 101 -30.27 -3.39 -44.60
N THR A 102 -30.14 -4.56 -45.19
CA THR A 102 -31.06 -5.69 -45.23
C THR A 102 -31.33 -6.30 -43.84
N VAL A 103 -32.59 -6.38 -43.44
CA VAL A 103 -33.08 -6.98 -42.20
C VAL A 103 -32.98 -8.52 -42.30
N ALA A 104 -32.27 -9.17 -41.35
CA ALA A 104 -32.37 -10.62 -41.09
C ALA A 104 -33.49 -10.91 -40.08
N PRO A 105 -34.15 -12.09 -40.15
CA PRO A 105 -35.38 -12.34 -39.42
C PRO A 105 -35.19 -12.59 -37.93
N ALA A 106 -36.12 -12.08 -37.13
CA ALA A 106 -36.22 -12.18 -35.69
C ALA A 106 -36.44 -13.61 -35.20
N GLY A 107 -35.67 -14.01 -34.16
CA GLY A 107 -35.95 -15.16 -33.31
C GLY A 107 -36.96 -14.80 -32.20
N PRO A 108 -37.63 -15.80 -31.57
CA PRO A 108 -38.77 -15.57 -30.70
C PRO A 108 -38.42 -14.91 -29.38
N GLU A 109 -39.24 -13.95 -28.99
CA GLU A 109 -39.16 -13.23 -27.71
C GLU A 109 -39.50 -14.14 -26.52
N PRO A 110 -38.78 -14.08 -25.40
CA PRO A 110 -39.22 -14.65 -24.13
C PRO A 110 -40.17 -13.69 -23.41
N GLY A 111 -41.24 -14.26 -22.88
CA GLY A 111 -42.40 -13.61 -22.31
C GLY A 111 -42.11 -12.61 -21.18
N THR A 112 -42.91 -11.56 -21.19
CA THR A 112 -43.10 -10.58 -20.12
C THR A 112 -43.73 -11.23 -18.89
N ASP A 113 -42.91 -11.57 -17.90
CA ASP A 113 -43.39 -11.77 -16.53
C ASP A 113 -43.33 -10.42 -15.78
N THR A 114 -44.51 -9.81 -15.69
CA THR A 114 -44.79 -8.69 -14.80
C THR A 114 -44.87 -9.21 -13.35
N GLY A 115 -43.70 -9.49 -12.75
CA GLY A 115 -43.57 -9.70 -11.32
C GLY A 115 -43.38 -8.38 -10.61
N THR A 116 -44.47 -7.83 -10.07
CA THR A 116 -44.46 -6.70 -9.12
C THR A 116 -43.61 -7.10 -7.91
N SER A 117 -42.41 -6.57 -7.82
CA SER A 117 -41.59 -6.65 -6.59
C SER A 117 -42.23 -5.78 -5.52
N PRO A 118 -42.57 -6.33 -4.35
CA PRO A 118 -43.01 -5.48 -3.24
C PRO A 118 -41.83 -4.59 -2.80
N ASP A 119 -42.09 -3.28 -2.73
CA ASP A 119 -41.25 -2.30 -2.05
C ASP A 119 -40.93 -2.78 -0.65
N LEU A 120 -39.75 -3.37 -0.46
CA LEU A 120 -39.18 -3.53 0.87
C LEU A 120 -38.65 -2.16 1.30
N ALA A 121 -39.50 -1.41 1.99
CA ALA A 121 -39.08 -0.29 2.79
C ALA A 121 -37.98 -0.81 3.76
N PRO A 122 -36.81 -0.13 3.86
CA PRO A 122 -35.78 -0.54 4.82
C PRO A 122 -36.38 -0.44 6.22
N GLY A 123 -36.47 -1.59 6.90
CA GLY A 123 -36.94 -1.68 8.27
C GLY A 123 -36.06 -0.84 9.20
N PRO A 124 -36.63 -0.27 10.28
CA PRO A 124 -35.94 0.68 11.17
C PRO A 124 -34.88 0.06 12.10
N ASP A 125 -34.48 -1.20 11.92
CA ASP A 125 -33.63 -1.95 12.86
C ASP A 125 -32.28 -2.45 12.31
N THR A 126 -31.68 -1.77 11.36
CA THR A 126 -30.23 -1.89 11.19
C THR A 126 -29.55 -0.84 12.06
N ALA A 127 -29.53 -1.07 13.37
CA ALA A 127 -28.65 -0.36 14.28
C ALA A 127 -27.21 -0.58 13.78
N VAL A 128 -26.67 0.44 13.10
CA VAL A 128 -25.24 0.51 12.77
C VAL A 128 -24.49 0.31 14.09
N PRO A 129 -23.64 -0.73 14.21
CA PRO A 129 -22.93 -0.95 15.46
C PRO A 129 -22.15 0.32 15.78
N ALA A 130 -22.36 0.86 16.99
CA ALA A 130 -21.78 2.10 17.51
C ALA A 130 -20.26 2.00 17.74
N GLY A 131 -19.56 1.30 16.83
CA GLY A 131 -18.12 1.19 16.79
C GLY A 131 -17.55 2.21 15.83
N ARG A 132 -16.71 3.12 16.34
CA ARG A 132 -15.95 4.09 15.53
C ARG A 132 -15.27 3.36 14.36
N PRO A 133 -15.54 3.72 13.10
CA PRO A 133 -14.92 3.06 11.95
C PRO A 133 -13.40 3.24 12.00
N ARG A 134 -12.67 2.12 12.12
CA ARG A 134 -11.21 2.09 12.21
C ARG A 134 -10.66 1.61 10.89
N TYR A 135 -9.65 2.29 10.35
CA TYR A 135 -9.02 1.91 9.08
C TYR A 135 -8.07 0.72 9.22
N ALA A 136 -7.48 0.52 10.42
CA ALA A 136 -6.48 -0.51 10.68
C ALA A 136 -6.40 -0.86 12.18
N PRO A 137 -5.85 -2.03 12.54
CA PRO A 137 -5.48 -2.33 13.93
C PRO A 137 -4.50 -1.27 14.44
N ARG A 138 -4.78 -0.70 15.60
CA ARG A 138 -4.00 0.43 16.17
C ARG A 138 -2.57 0.04 16.55
N VAL A 139 -2.32 -1.22 16.84
CA VAL A 139 -1.09 -1.68 17.51
C VAL A 139 -0.12 -2.38 16.57
N LEU A 140 -0.60 -3.05 15.52
CA LEU A 140 0.25 -3.90 14.69
C LEU A 140 1.33 -3.10 13.94
N ALA A 141 0.94 -2.03 13.23
CA ALA A 141 1.91 -1.26 12.47
C ALA A 141 2.96 -0.58 13.37
N PRO A 142 2.57 0.14 14.48
CA PRO A 142 3.56 0.68 15.41
C PRO A 142 4.47 -0.40 16.02
N ALA A 143 3.91 -1.53 16.46
CA ALA A 143 4.69 -2.59 17.09
C ALA A 143 5.73 -3.18 16.13
N VAL A 144 5.34 -3.46 14.88
CA VAL A 144 6.26 -3.97 13.86
C VAL A 144 7.33 -2.94 13.53
N THR A 145 6.97 -1.64 13.42
CA THR A 145 7.94 -0.59 13.12
C THR A 145 8.93 -0.39 14.28
N VAL A 146 8.46 -0.41 15.53
CA VAL A 146 9.32 -0.39 16.72
C VAL A 146 10.32 -1.54 16.71
N LEU A 147 9.82 -2.76 16.49
CA LEU A 147 10.66 -3.95 16.47
C LEU A 147 11.70 -3.88 15.36
N ALA A 148 11.32 -3.50 14.15
CA ALA A 148 12.25 -3.36 13.03
C ALA A 148 13.32 -2.30 13.30
N CYS A 149 12.93 -1.11 13.78
CA CYS A 149 13.87 -0.04 14.10
C CYS A 149 14.83 -0.42 15.25
N ALA A 150 14.31 -1.08 16.29
CA ALA A 150 15.13 -1.54 17.42
C ALA A 150 16.12 -2.63 16.99
N LEU A 151 15.71 -3.59 16.18
CA LEU A 151 16.59 -4.63 15.62
C LEU A 151 17.68 -4.04 14.73
N LEU A 152 17.34 -3.07 13.88
CA LEU A 152 18.32 -2.38 13.03
C LEU A 152 19.32 -1.59 13.88
N ALA A 153 18.86 -0.85 14.87
CA ALA A 153 19.75 -0.09 15.77
C ALA A 153 20.65 -1.02 16.58
N TRP A 154 20.13 -2.16 17.03
CA TRP A 154 20.91 -3.17 17.74
C TRP A 154 21.99 -3.80 16.86
N ALA A 155 21.67 -4.12 15.60
CA ALA A 155 22.59 -4.81 14.71
C ALA A 155 23.63 -3.88 14.08
N VAL A 156 23.21 -2.67 13.66
CA VAL A 156 24.06 -1.72 12.94
C VAL A 156 24.89 -0.85 13.89
N GLY A 157 24.36 -0.53 15.08
CA GLY A 157 25.02 0.37 16.01
C GLY A 157 25.09 1.83 15.51
N PRO A 158 26.01 2.66 16.04
CA PRO A 158 26.10 4.11 15.75
C PRO A 158 26.79 4.40 14.40
N ARG A 159 26.47 3.66 13.35
CA ARG A 159 27.01 3.87 12.00
C ARG A 159 26.08 4.78 11.18
N PRO A 160 26.62 5.57 10.23
CA PRO A 160 25.84 6.54 9.48
C PRO A 160 24.73 5.91 8.63
N GLU A 161 24.91 4.69 8.13
CA GLU A 161 23.89 3.96 7.37
C GLU A 161 22.66 3.60 8.21
N LEU A 162 22.73 3.59 9.54
CA LEU A 162 21.56 3.37 10.38
C LEU A 162 20.46 4.40 10.11
N ALA A 163 20.81 5.65 9.84
CA ALA A 163 19.83 6.69 9.54
C ALA A 163 19.01 6.34 8.28
N VAL A 164 19.66 5.73 7.28
CA VAL A 164 18.98 5.27 6.05
C VAL A 164 17.98 4.15 6.37
N TRP A 165 18.40 3.19 7.20
CA TRP A 165 17.54 2.07 7.58
C TRP A 165 16.35 2.53 8.42
N LEU A 166 16.55 3.46 9.36
CA LEU A 166 15.47 4.03 10.17
C LEU A 166 14.50 4.88 9.35
N ALA A 167 14.96 5.53 8.30
CA ALA A 167 14.09 6.25 7.35
C ALA A 167 13.30 5.28 6.45
N ALA A 168 13.92 4.18 5.99
CA ALA A 168 13.30 3.20 5.11
C ALA A 168 12.31 2.28 5.83
N ALA A 169 12.55 1.93 7.10
CA ALA A 169 11.75 0.96 7.84
C ALA A 169 10.24 1.30 7.92
N PRO A 170 9.79 2.54 8.21
CA PRO A 170 8.39 2.89 8.21
C PRO A 170 7.73 2.71 6.83
N VAL A 171 8.45 3.06 5.75
CA VAL A 171 7.93 2.90 4.38
C VAL A 171 7.82 1.42 4.03
N ALA A 172 8.78 0.59 4.41
CA ALA A 172 8.73 -0.86 4.25
C ALA A 172 7.53 -1.47 4.99
N VAL A 173 7.29 -1.05 6.24
CA VAL A 173 6.10 -1.50 7.01
C VAL A 173 4.80 -1.03 6.34
N LEU A 174 4.76 0.19 5.81
CA LEU A 174 3.62 0.69 5.04
C LEU A 174 3.34 -0.21 3.82
N LEU A 175 4.38 -0.52 3.04
CA LEU A 175 4.28 -1.42 1.88
C LEU A 175 3.78 -2.82 2.28
N CYS A 176 4.26 -3.38 3.39
CA CYS A 176 3.74 -4.65 3.94
C CYS A 176 2.24 -4.58 4.26
N VAL A 177 1.77 -3.47 4.85
CA VAL A 177 0.36 -3.32 5.20
C VAL A 177 -0.51 -3.16 3.97
N VAL A 178 -0.06 -2.40 2.97
CA VAL A 178 -0.79 -2.20 1.71
C VAL A 178 -0.84 -3.52 0.93
N ASP A 179 0.30 -4.19 0.75
CA ASP A 179 0.38 -5.46 0.02
C ASP A 179 -0.50 -6.56 0.63
N ARG A 180 -0.56 -6.65 1.95
CA ARG A 180 -1.48 -7.59 2.65
C ARG A 180 -2.97 -7.31 2.44
N ARG A 181 -3.34 -6.11 2.02
CA ARG A 181 -4.75 -5.71 1.84
C ARG A 181 -5.22 -5.84 0.42
N VAL A 182 -4.38 -5.41 -0.51
CA VAL A 182 -4.77 -5.28 -1.92
C VAL A 182 -3.87 -6.08 -2.86
N HIS A 183 -2.89 -6.85 -2.32
CA HIS A 183 -1.91 -7.64 -3.07
C HIS A 183 -1.22 -6.81 -4.16
N ARG A 184 -0.90 -5.56 -3.82
CA ARG A 184 -0.34 -4.60 -4.74
C ARG A 184 0.60 -3.63 -4.05
N LEU A 185 1.72 -3.33 -4.70
CA LEU A 185 2.70 -2.36 -4.25
C LEU A 185 2.58 -1.08 -5.11
N PRO A 186 2.17 0.07 -4.53
CA PRO A 186 2.00 1.30 -5.29
C PRO A 186 3.36 1.86 -5.74
N ASP A 187 3.44 2.21 -7.04
CA ASP A 187 4.64 2.77 -7.65
C ASP A 187 5.11 4.06 -6.99
N ALA A 188 4.16 4.84 -6.51
CA ALA A 188 4.41 6.07 -5.76
C ALA A 188 5.21 5.87 -4.46
N LEU A 189 5.33 4.64 -3.96
CA LEU A 189 6.13 4.30 -2.78
C LEU A 189 7.38 3.49 -3.14
N THR A 190 7.26 2.49 -4.02
CA THR A 190 8.36 1.56 -4.33
C THR A 190 9.52 2.23 -5.06
N LEU A 191 9.24 3.01 -6.10
CA LEU A 191 10.28 3.69 -6.87
C LEU A 191 10.98 4.80 -6.09
N PRO A 192 10.27 5.72 -5.39
CA PRO A 192 10.93 6.70 -4.54
C PRO A 192 11.72 6.06 -3.40
N LEU A 193 11.26 4.92 -2.84
CA LEU A 193 12.03 4.19 -1.83
C LEU A 193 13.36 3.69 -2.40
N ALA A 194 13.36 3.07 -3.58
CA ALA A 194 14.58 2.58 -4.23
C ALA A 194 15.56 3.74 -4.50
N ALA A 195 15.06 4.84 -5.06
CA ALA A 195 15.86 6.04 -5.32
C ALA A 195 16.40 6.66 -4.03
N ALA A 196 15.55 6.80 -3.00
CA ALA A 196 15.95 7.37 -1.72
C ALA A 196 17.04 6.53 -1.03
N VAL A 197 16.88 5.21 -0.97
CA VAL A 197 17.88 4.31 -0.38
C VAL A 197 19.22 4.42 -1.15
N ALA A 198 19.18 4.40 -2.49
CA ALA A 198 20.39 4.52 -3.31
C ALA A 198 21.08 5.87 -3.11
N LEU A 199 20.35 6.99 -3.12
CA LEU A 199 20.89 8.34 -2.95
C LEU A 199 21.41 8.58 -1.53
N LEU A 200 20.68 8.16 -0.51
CA LEU A 200 21.09 8.32 0.88
C LEU A 200 22.34 7.50 1.20
N LEU A 201 22.43 6.25 0.70
CA LEU A 201 23.63 5.44 0.84
C LEU A 201 24.81 6.06 0.06
N GLY A 202 24.55 6.66 -1.12
CA GLY A 202 25.55 7.47 -1.81
C GLY A 202 26.07 8.62 -0.94
N GLY A 203 25.17 9.34 -0.24
CA GLY A 203 25.54 10.37 0.72
C GLY A 203 26.32 9.82 1.92
N VAL A 204 25.96 8.63 2.42
CA VAL A 204 26.70 7.95 3.51
C VAL A 204 28.16 7.67 3.12
N THR A 205 28.47 7.49 1.83
CA THR A 205 29.86 7.28 1.40
C THR A 205 30.79 8.46 1.70
N LEU A 206 30.24 9.64 1.91
CA LEU A 206 30.98 10.85 2.27
C LEU A 206 31.28 10.95 3.76
N LEU A 207 30.69 10.06 4.58
CA LEU A 207 30.82 10.07 6.03
C LEU A 207 31.84 9.02 6.49
N PRO A 208 32.62 9.32 7.57
CA PRO A 208 33.52 8.34 8.20
C PRO A 208 32.69 7.26 8.94
N GLY A 209 33.30 6.09 9.16
CA GLY A 209 32.71 5.01 9.97
C GLY A 209 31.65 4.17 9.24
N ARG A 210 31.49 4.34 7.95
CA ARG A 210 30.65 3.46 7.12
C ARG A 210 31.32 2.08 6.92
N THR A 211 30.49 1.06 6.77
CA THR A 211 31.01 -0.32 6.58
C THR A 211 30.71 -0.91 5.21
N GLY A 212 29.71 -0.37 4.50
CA GLY A 212 29.30 -0.91 3.21
C GLY A 212 29.92 -0.21 2.00
N SER A 213 29.55 -0.69 0.80
CA SER A 213 29.99 -0.19 -0.48
C SER A 213 28.80 0.21 -1.36
N TRP A 214 28.83 1.46 -1.85
CA TRP A 214 27.77 1.95 -2.75
C TRP A 214 27.74 1.25 -4.09
N THR A 215 28.90 0.86 -4.62
CA THR A 215 28.99 0.12 -5.89
C THR A 215 28.30 -1.24 -5.77
N THR A 216 28.60 -2.00 -4.71
CA THR A 216 27.93 -3.28 -4.46
C THR A 216 26.45 -3.11 -4.12
N ALA A 217 26.04 -2.00 -3.52
CA ALA A 217 24.65 -1.65 -3.30
C ALA A 217 23.88 -1.49 -4.63
N LEU A 218 24.39 -0.67 -5.55
CA LEU A 218 23.78 -0.46 -6.87
C LEU A 218 23.74 -1.75 -7.71
N LEU A 219 24.83 -2.51 -7.72
CA LEU A 219 24.88 -3.80 -8.40
C LEU A 219 23.94 -4.81 -7.76
N GLY A 220 23.80 -4.81 -6.46
CA GLY A 220 22.84 -5.62 -5.71
C GLY A 220 21.39 -5.29 -6.07
N GLY A 221 21.08 -4.00 -6.21
CA GLY A 221 19.78 -3.54 -6.71
C GLY A 221 19.49 -4.07 -8.12
N ALA A 222 20.46 -3.89 -9.03
CA ALA A 222 20.35 -4.39 -10.41
C ALA A 222 20.22 -5.92 -10.46
N ALA A 223 21.01 -6.65 -9.65
CA ALA A 223 21.01 -8.11 -9.63
C ALA A 223 19.68 -8.66 -9.06
N LEU A 224 19.23 -8.19 -7.90
CA LEU A 224 17.99 -8.65 -7.29
C LEU A 224 16.78 -8.21 -8.11
N GLY A 225 16.73 -6.95 -8.54
CA GLY A 225 15.67 -6.44 -9.42
C GLY A 225 15.62 -7.19 -10.76
N GLY A 226 16.78 -7.44 -11.38
CA GLY A 226 16.89 -8.23 -12.62
C GLY A 226 16.45 -9.68 -12.43
N PHE A 227 16.79 -10.30 -11.31
CA PHE A 227 16.34 -11.65 -10.96
C PHE A 227 14.82 -11.72 -10.83
N TYR A 228 14.21 -10.79 -10.08
CA TYR A 228 12.75 -10.73 -9.96
C TYR A 228 12.06 -10.36 -11.27
N PHE A 229 12.68 -9.51 -12.08
CA PHE A 229 12.18 -9.19 -13.41
C PHE A 229 12.18 -10.44 -14.32
N LEU A 230 13.22 -11.26 -14.25
CA LEU A 230 13.27 -12.54 -14.98
C LEU A 230 12.16 -13.50 -14.51
N LEU A 231 11.93 -13.60 -13.20
CA LEU A 231 10.83 -14.40 -12.66
C LEU A 231 9.47 -13.89 -13.14
N PHE A 232 9.28 -12.58 -13.18
CA PHE A 232 8.06 -11.95 -13.72
C PHE A 232 7.87 -12.31 -15.22
N LEU A 233 8.93 -12.27 -16.04
CA LEU A 233 8.84 -12.66 -17.44
C LEU A 233 8.48 -14.14 -17.63
N ILE A 234 8.94 -15.03 -16.74
CA ILE A 234 8.63 -16.47 -16.80
C ILE A 234 7.17 -16.72 -16.37
N ASN A 235 6.66 -16.01 -15.38
CA ASN A 235 5.31 -16.21 -14.85
C ASN A 235 4.67 -14.87 -14.41
N PRO A 236 4.16 -14.07 -15.34
CA PRO A 236 3.57 -12.75 -15.04
C PRO A 236 2.29 -12.83 -14.20
N ASP A 237 1.55 -13.96 -14.28
CA ASP A 237 0.34 -14.17 -13.48
C ASP A 237 0.65 -14.59 -12.03
N GLY A 238 1.86 -15.07 -11.78
CA GLY A 238 2.30 -15.55 -10.46
C GLY A 238 3.02 -14.52 -9.61
N MET A 239 3.46 -13.40 -10.19
CA MET A 239 4.25 -12.37 -9.51
C MET A 239 3.85 -10.97 -9.97
N GLY A 240 3.57 -10.08 -9.02
CA GLY A 240 3.28 -8.69 -9.32
C GLY A 240 4.51 -7.91 -9.81
N PHE A 241 4.35 -7.04 -10.82
CA PHE A 241 5.44 -6.14 -11.24
C PHE A 241 5.89 -5.18 -10.11
N GLY A 242 5.04 -4.97 -9.11
CA GLY A 242 5.40 -4.25 -7.89
C GLY A 242 6.53 -4.89 -7.09
N ASP A 243 6.59 -6.24 -7.05
CA ASP A 243 7.64 -7.00 -6.37
C ASP A 243 9.01 -6.79 -7.05
N VAL A 244 9.04 -6.65 -8.38
CA VAL A 244 10.26 -6.31 -9.12
C VAL A 244 10.81 -4.94 -8.71
N LYS A 245 9.92 -3.94 -8.56
CA LYS A 245 10.30 -2.60 -8.12
C LYS A 245 10.75 -2.59 -6.67
N LEU A 246 10.09 -3.35 -5.80
CA LEU A 246 10.50 -3.53 -4.42
C LEU A 246 11.87 -4.21 -4.34
N ALA A 247 12.12 -5.22 -5.17
CA ALA A 247 13.40 -5.93 -5.24
C ALA A 247 14.58 -5.01 -5.58
N LEU A 248 14.37 -3.96 -6.39
CA LEU A 248 15.39 -2.92 -6.61
C LEU A 248 15.81 -2.26 -5.29
N ALA A 249 14.84 -1.79 -4.50
CA ALA A 249 15.10 -1.12 -3.23
C ALA A 249 15.80 -2.05 -2.21
N LEU A 250 15.29 -3.28 -2.08
CA LEU A 250 15.84 -4.28 -1.16
C LEU A 250 17.21 -4.77 -1.61
N GLY A 251 17.43 -4.90 -2.93
CA GLY A 251 18.72 -5.27 -3.49
C GLY A 251 19.79 -4.20 -3.25
N VAL A 252 19.45 -2.91 -3.35
CA VAL A 252 20.34 -1.82 -2.98
C VAL A 252 20.68 -1.88 -1.48
N ALA A 253 19.67 -2.11 -0.64
CA ALA A 253 19.86 -2.18 0.81
C ALA A 253 20.76 -3.35 1.23
N LEU A 254 20.47 -4.56 0.73
CA LEU A 254 21.24 -5.77 1.05
C LEU A 254 22.63 -5.75 0.44
N GLY A 255 22.74 -5.26 -0.80
CA GLY A 255 24.00 -5.14 -1.52
C GLY A 255 24.99 -4.19 -0.86
N TRP A 256 24.54 -3.27 0.00
CA TRP A 256 25.40 -2.41 0.81
C TRP A 256 26.40 -3.21 1.63
N TYR A 257 25.97 -4.32 2.23
CA TYR A 257 26.80 -5.22 3.01
C TYR A 257 27.45 -6.35 2.18
N GLY A 258 27.22 -6.36 0.87
CA GLY A 258 27.87 -7.30 -0.06
C GLY A 258 27.01 -8.47 -0.51
N TRP A 259 27.58 -9.30 -1.37
CA TRP A 259 26.87 -10.37 -2.10
C TRP A 259 26.34 -11.47 -1.19
N ALA A 260 27.07 -11.84 -0.13
CA ALA A 260 26.62 -12.88 0.80
C ALA A 260 25.32 -12.45 1.52
N VAL A 261 25.26 -11.19 1.97
CA VAL A 261 24.06 -10.63 2.63
C VAL A 261 22.91 -10.48 1.64
N LEU A 262 23.19 -10.07 0.39
CA LEU A 262 22.20 -10.01 -0.68
C LEU A 262 21.55 -11.38 -0.93
N CYS A 263 22.38 -12.41 -1.10
CA CYS A 263 21.90 -13.78 -1.32
C CYS A 263 21.14 -14.32 -0.11
N ALA A 264 21.68 -14.13 1.10
CA ALA A 264 21.04 -14.62 2.33
C ALA A 264 19.67 -13.94 2.57
N GLY A 265 19.59 -12.61 2.46
CA GLY A 265 18.35 -11.86 2.65
C GLY A 265 17.33 -12.13 1.55
N GLY A 266 17.77 -12.19 0.29
CA GLY A 266 16.90 -12.54 -0.84
C GLY A 266 16.33 -13.95 -0.72
N PHE A 267 17.18 -14.94 -0.40
CA PHE A 267 16.75 -16.33 -0.19
C PHE A 267 15.84 -16.47 1.02
N ALA A 268 16.12 -15.77 2.12
CA ALA A 268 15.26 -15.78 3.31
C ALA A 268 13.84 -15.31 2.99
N GLY A 269 13.68 -14.30 2.13
CA GLY A 269 12.37 -13.83 1.67
C GLY A 269 11.58 -14.94 0.96
N PHE A 270 12.20 -15.68 0.05
CA PHE A 270 11.59 -16.85 -0.60
C PHE A 270 11.27 -17.95 0.39
N LEU A 271 12.17 -18.25 1.32
CA LEU A 271 11.98 -19.28 2.33
C LEU A 271 10.78 -18.96 3.23
N PHE A 272 10.66 -17.71 3.69
CA PHE A 272 9.52 -17.29 4.52
C PHE A 272 8.20 -17.40 3.74
N GLY A 273 8.17 -16.98 2.49
CA GLY A 273 7.01 -17.13 1.62
C GLY A 273 6.64 -18.61 1.37
N ALA A 274 7.64 -19.46 1.11
CA ALA A 274 7.44 -20.89 0.88
C ALA A 274 6.93 -21.62 2.14
N VAL A 275 7.51 -21.34 3.31
CA VAL A 275 7.07 -21.91 4.60
C VAL A 275 5.64 -21.48 4.92
N TYR A 276 5.31 -20.21 4.71
CA TYR A 276 3.96 -19.71 4.93
C TYR A 276 2.95 -20.36 3.95
N GLY A 277 3.28 -20.41 2.66
CA GLY A 277 2.42 -21.00 1.63
C GLY A 277 2.20 -22.49 1.85
N LEU A 278 3.28 -23.23 2.19
CA LEU A 278 3.21 -24.65 2.54
C LEU A 278 2.35 -24.86 3.81
N GLY A 279 2.53 -24.01 4.82
CA GLY A 279 1.71 -24.05 6.04
C GLY A 279 0.22 -23.88 5.76
N LEU A 280 -0.15 -22.92 4.91
CA LEU A 280 -1.55 -22.72 4.51
C LEU A 280 -2.10 -23.93 3.73
N LEU A 281 -1.30 -24.53 2.86
CA LEU A 281 -1.68 -25.72 2.10
C LEU A 281 -1.90 -26.93 3.02
N LEU A 282 -0.99 -27.19 3.95
CA LEU A 282 -1.09 -28.30 4.91
C LEU A 282 -2.29 -28.15 5.85
N LEU A 283 -2.58 -26.90 6.26
CA LEU A 283 -3.75 -26.59 7.10
C LEU A 283 -5.07 -26.55 6.29
N ARG A 284 -5.04 -26.83 4.99
CA ARG A 284 -6.19 -26.77 4.07
C ARG A 284 -6.94 -25.42 4.10
N ARG A 285 -6.25 -24.35 4.48
CA ARG A 285 -6.81 -22.99 4.57
C ARG A 285 -6.65 -22.19 3.29
N ALA A 286 -5.87 -22.68 2.33
CA ALA A 286 -5.69 -22.06 1.03
C ALA A 286 -5.82 -23.10 -0.08
N GLY A 287 -6.53 -22.74 -1.18
CA GLY A 287 -6.53 -23.47 -2.43
C GLY A 287 -5.35 -23.04 -3.32
N ARG A 288 -5.08 -23.80 -4.39
CA ARG A 288 -4.02 -23.49 -5.37
C ARG A 288 -4.13 -22.10 -6.05
N LYS A 289 -5.28 -21.44 -5.93
CA LYS A 289 -5.56 -20.11 -6.50
C LYS A 289 -5.56 -18.98 -5.46
N THR A 290 -5.21 -19.25 -4.20
CA THR A 290 -5.18 -18.20 -3.17
C THR A 290 -3.93 -17.35 -3.39
N GLY A 291 -4.11 -16.08 -3.75
CA GLY A 291 -3.03 -15.10 -3.85
C GLY A 291 -2.38 -14.88 -2.48
N ILE A 292 -1.05 -15.04 -2.39
CA ILE A 292 -0.29 -14.76 -1.19
C ILE A 292 0.50 -13.47 -1.43
N PRO A 293 0.34 -12.44 -0.57
CA PRO A 293 1.11 -11.21 -0.70
C PRO A 293 2.60 -11.54 -0.47
N PHE A 294 3.45 -11.32 -1.48
CA PHE A 294 4.86 -11.70 -1.41
C PHE A 294 5.73 -10.60 -0.79
N GLY A 295 5.34 -9.33 -0.93
CA GLY A 295 6.08 -8.19 -0.40
C GLY A 295 6.49 -8.27 1.07
N PRO A 296 5.61 -8.68 2.01
CA PRO A 296 5.96 -8.85 3.42
C PRO A 296 7.10 -9.83 3.65
N PHE A 297 7.17 -10.93 2.89
CA PHE A 297 8.23 -11.93 3.02
C PHE A 297 9.56 -11.40 2.47
N MET A 298 9.54 -10.67 1.35
CA MET A 298 10.71 -9.99 0.82
C MET A 298 11.29 -9.01 1.83
N ILE A 299 10.45 -8.17 2.45
CA ILE A 299 10.86 -7.18 3.45
C ILE A 299 11.36 -7.87 4.72
N ALA A 300 10.73 -8.95 5.17
CA ALA A 300 11.21 -9.71 6.33
C ALA A 300 12.57 -10.37 6.06
N GLY A 301 12.77 -10.94 4.87
CA GLY A 301 14.05 -11.48 4.44
C GLY A 301 15.13 -10.41 4.34
N ALA A 302 14.79 -9.23 3.82
CA ALA A 302 15.70 -8.10 3.76
C ALA A 302 16.06 -7.58 5.17
N LEU A 303 15.10 -7.49 6.08
CA LEU A 303 15.38 -7.12 7.48
C LEU A 303 16.36 -8.11 8.12
N LEU A 304 16.15 -9.41 7.94
CA LEU A 304 17.09 -10.43 8.42
C LEU A 304 18.47 -10.25 7.80
N GLY A 305 18.55 -10.03 6.49
CA GLY A 305 19.82 -9.78 5.80
C GLY A 305 20.55 -8.53 6.33
N LEU A 306 19.82 -7.41 6.54
CA LEU A 306 20.37 -6.19 7.11
C LEU A 306 20.89 -6.37 8.55
N VAL A 307 20.15 -7.15 9.37
CA VAL A 307 20.60 -7.51 10.73
C VAL A 307 21.88 -8.33 10.67
N LEU A 308 21.93 -9.38 9.84
CA LEU A 308 23.14 -10.18 9.68
C LEU A 308 24.31 -9.37 9.13
N GLY A 309 24.07 -8.51 8.14
CA GLY A 309 25.06 -7.61 7.57
C GLY A 309 25.59 -6.61 8.59
N GLY A 310 24.72 -6.00 9.38
CA GLY A 310 25.09 -5.06 10.44
C GLY A 310 25.91 -5.71 11.55
N LEU A 311 25.62 -6.96 11.91
CA LEU A 311 26.37 -7.71 12.94
C LEU A 311 27.73 -8.20 12.44
N SER A 312 27.88 -8.45 11.13
CA SER A 312 29.12 -8.97 10.52
C SER A 312 30.08 -7.87 10.07
N ALA A 313 29.66 -6.62 10.02
CA ALA A 313 30.39 -5.45 9.61
C ALA A 313 30.94 -4.69 10.82
#